data_366a3036759f90610125ab199e6d0523
#
_entry.id   366a3036759f90610125ab199e6d0523
#
_cell.length_a   1.000
_cell.length_b   1.000
_cell.length_c   1.000
_cell.angle_alpha   90.00
_cell.angle_beta   90.00
_cell.angle_gamma   90.00
#
_symmetry.space_group_name_H-M   'P 1'
#
loop_
_entity.id
_entity.type
_entity.pdbx_description
1 polymer ?
#
loop_
_entity_poly.entity_id
_entity_poly.type
_entity_poly.pdbx_seq_one_letter_code
_entity_poly.pdbx_strand_id
1 'polypeptide(L)'
;MAQTIRWQSDGVKIVRAAALAEAMAGTSGMARATAFDFAGSGGGPTWIGVVTLPPGATTGAHHHGRHEVAVYVVRGRGTIRWGDRLEFAADVGVGDFVYFAPQVPHQEQNLAADAPLDFVVVRSDNERIAVALDIPPGVGATRAAG
;
A
#
# COMPACT_ATOMS: atom_id res chain seq x y z
N MET A 1 30.54 -2.73 -1.96
CA MET A 1 30.80 -4.08 -2.49
C MET A 1 29.50 -4.87 -2.53
N ALA A 2 29.19 -5.48 -3.65
CA ALA A 2 28.06 -6.40 -3.73
C ALA A 2 28.36 -7.60 -2.82
N GLN A 3 27.47 -7.88 -1.88
CA GLN A 3 27.58 -9.07 -1.02
C GLN A 3 27.33 -10.30 -1.88
N THR A 4 28.27 -11.26 -1.87
CA THR A 4 28.09 -12.51 -2.61
C THR A 4 26.94 -13.30 -1.97
N ILE A 5 25.85 -13.47 -2.70
CA ILE A 5 24.70 -14.27 -2.27
C ILE A 5 25.07 -15.75 -2.33
N ARG A 6 24.92 -16.43 -1.20
CA ARG A 6 25.02 -17.89 -1.14
C ARG A 6 23.62 -18.47 -1.38
N TRP A 7 23.40 -19.02 -2.54
CA TRP A 7 22.08 -19.47 -2.97
C TRP A 7 21.46 -20.49 -2.02
N GLN A 8 22.26 -21.35 -1.39
CA GLN A 8 21.76 -22.37 -0.46
C GLN A 8 21.18 -21.77 0.83
N SER A 9 21.69 -20.64 1.27
CA SER A 9 21.27 -20.00 2.54
C SER A 9 20.53 -18.68 2.35
N ASP A 10 20.89 -17.93 1.31
CA ASP A 10 20.46 -16.53 1.18
C ASP A 10 19.66 -16.26 -0.11
N GLY A 11 19.61 -17.23 -1.03
CA GLY A 11 18.99 -17.03 -2.34
C GLY A 11 17.45 -17.02 -2.33
N VAL A 12 16.85 -17.63 -1.31
CA VAL A 12 15.39 -17.64 -1.14
C VAL A 12 15.07 -17.29 0.31
N LYS A 13 14.13 -16.36 0.49
CA LYS A 13 13.63 -15.95 1.81
C LYS A 13 12.12 -16.11 1.86
N ILE A 14 11.62 -16.63 2.96
CA ILE A 14 10.19 -16.88 3.14
C ILE A 14 9.74 -16.18 4.41
N VAL A 15 8.74 -15.31 4.28
CA VAL A 15 8.00 -14.75 5.40
C VAL A 15 6.66 -15.46 5.51
N ARG A 16 6.39 -16.06 6.64
CA ARG A 16 5.15 -16.81 6.87
C ARG A 16 3.99 -15.89 7.20
N ALA A 17 2.80 -16.26 6.76
CA ALA A 17 1.59 -15.47 7.01
C ALA A 17 1.35 -15.23 8.52
N ALA A 18 1.66 -16.19 9.38
CA ALA A 18 1.52 -16.06 10.82
C ALA A 18 2.39 -14.91 11.38
N ALA A 19 3.61 -14.73 10.88
CA ALA A 19 4.49 -13.64 11.31
C ALA A 19 3.94 -12.27 10.88
N LEU A 20 3.32 -12.17 9.71
CA LEU A 20 2.67 -10.93 9.26
C LEU A 20 1.43 -10.62 10.11
N ALA A 21 0.62 -11.62 10.41
CA ALA A 21 -0.57 -11.46 11.24
C ALA A 21 -0.21 -10.98 12.66
N GLU A 22 0.85 -11.53 13.25
CA GLU A 22 1.36 -11.11 14.56
C GLU A 22 1.84 -9.65 14.54
N ALA A 23 2.56 -9.26 13.50
CA ALA A 23 3.02 -7.88 13.34
C ALA A 23 1.88 -6.86 13.16
N MET A 24 0.72 -7.31 12.70
CA MET A 24 -0.49 -6.48 12.54
C MET A 24 -1.39 -6.48 13.77
N ALA A 25 -1.22 -7.44 14.67
CA ALA A 25 -2.08 -7.59 15.84
C ALA A 25 -1.97 -6.39 16.79
N GLY A 26 -3.11 -5.95 17.30
CA GLY A 26 -3.17 -4.84 18.25
C GLY A 26 -3.01 -3.44 17.62
N THR A 27 -2.88 -3.33 16.31
CA THR A 27 -2.83 -2.05 15.60
C THR A 27 -4.26 -1.50 15.44
N SER A 28 -4.48 -0.27 15.89
CA SER A 28 -5.74 0.44 15.65
C SER A 28 -5.63 1.26 14.37
N GLY A 29 -6.74 1.39 13.64
CA GLY A 29 -6.77 2.07 12.36
C GLY A 29 -6.10 1.27 11.25
N MET A 30 -5.38 1.92 10.34
CA MET A 30 -4.69 1.25 9.24
C MET A 30 -3.52 0.42 9.77
N ALA A 31 -3.60 -0.90 9.62
CA ALA A 31 -2.52 -1.81 9.98
C ALA A 31 -1.58 -2.03 8.79
N ARG A 32 -0.29 -2.17 9.08
CA ARG A 32 0.75 -2.43 8.08
C ARG A 32 1.75 -3.47 8.60
N ALA A 33 2.07 -4.44 7.77
CA ALA A 33 3.14 -5.39 8.05
C ALA A 33 4.09 -5.48 6.85
N THR A 34 5.37 -5.34 7.12
CA THR A 34 6.45 -5.46 6.12
C THR A 34 6.83 -6.92 5.96
N ALA A 35 6.77 -7.44 4.73
CA ALA A 35 7.31 -8.76 4.43
C ALA A 35 8.81 -8.67 4.12
N PHE A 36 9.20 -7.80 3.20
CA PHE A 36 10.59 -7.55 2.85
C PHE A 36 10.87 -6.07 2.71
N ASP A 37 12.00 -5.65 3.23
CA ASP A 37 12.60 -4.34 3.06
C ASP A 37 14.10 -4.50 2.77
N PHE A 38 14.86 -3.43 2.80
CA PHE A 38 16.31 -3.47 2.58
C PHE A 38 17.02 -4.42 3.53
N ALA A 39 16.74 -4.33 4.82
CA ALA A 39 17.36 -5.18 5.83
C ALA A 39 16.94 -6.63 5.68
N GLY A 40 15.64 -6.90 5.54
CA GLY A 40 15.07 -8.24 5.43
C GLY A 40 15.41 -8.93 4.11
N SER A 41 15.65 -8.18 3.03
CA SER A 41 16.03 -8.74 1.73
C SER A 41 17.54 -8.89 1.55
N GLY A 42 18.34 -8.40 2.51
CA GLY A 42 19.80 -8.43 2.42
C GLY A 42 20.36 -7.35 1.49
N GLY A 43 19.71 -6.20 1.41
CA GLY A 43 20.18 -5.03 0.66
C GLY A 43 19.43 -4.77 -0.65
N GLY A 44 18.34 -5.47 -0.92
CA GLY A 44 17.49 -5.21 -2.08
C GLY A 44 16.68 -3.92 -1.93
N PRO A 45 16.44 -3.16 -3.02
CA PRO A 45 15.76 -1.86 -2.93
C PRO A 45 14.24 -1.97 -2.79
N THR A 46 13.66 -3.12 -3.10
CA THR A 46 12.20 -3.27 -3.12
C THR A 46 11.63 -3.47 -1.73
N TRP A 47 10.60 -2.70 -1.42
CA TRP A 47 9.76 -2.94 -0.25
C TRP A 47 8.45 -3.62 -0.67
N ILE A 48 8.04 -4.64 0.07
CA ILE A 48 6.74 -5.30 -0.09
C ILE A 48 6.12 -5.62 1.27
N GLY A 49 4.84 -5.38 1.40
CA GLY A 49 4.09 -5.66 2.61
C GLY A 49 2.59 -5.69 2.38
N VAL A 50 1.86 -5.85 3.45
CA VAL A 50 0.39 -5.80 3.46
C VAL A 50 -0.10 -4.60 4.25
N VAL A 51 -1.21 -4.04 3.80
CA VAL A 51 -1.91 -2.94 4.46
C VAL A 51 -3.38 -3.34 4.59
N THR A 52 -3.93 -3.14 5.77
CA THR A 52 -5.36 -3.35 6.04
C THR A 52 -6.01 -2.03 6.44
N LEU A 53 -7.06 -1.66 5.74
CA LEU A 53 -7.98 -0.60 6.16
C LEU A 53 -9.21 -1.23 6.81
N PRO A 54 -9.50 -0.95 8.08
CA PRO A 54 -10.72 -1.39 8.74
C PRO A 54 -11.98 -0.86 8.02
N PRO A 55 -13.16 -1.45 8.30
CA PRO A 55 -14.42 -0.91 7.80
C PRO A 55 -14.56 0.58 8.08
N GLY A 56 -14.94 1.35 7.07
CA GLY A 56 -15.13 2.79 7.15
C GLY A 56 -13.86 3.64 7.21
N ALA A 57 -12.68 3.01 7.24
CA ALA A 57 -11.41 3.74 7.33
C ALA A 57 -11.03 4.38 5.99
N THR A 58 -10.42 5.53 6.10
CA THR A 58 -9.90 6.30 4.96
C THR A 58 -8.50 6.78 5.32
N THR A 59 -7.54 6.63 4.41
CA THR A 59 -6.22 7.24 4.59
C THR A 59 -6.33 8.76 4.45
N GLY A 60 -5.37 9.49 5.02
CA GLY A 60 -5.19 10.88 4.65
C GLY A 60 -4.74 11.00 3.18
N ALA A 61 -4.94 12.16 2.59
CA ALA A 61 -4.35 12.46 1.29
C ALA A 61 -2.82 12.50 1.42
N HIS A 62 -2.11 11.83 0.53
CA HIS A 62 -0.64 11.73 0.58
C HIS A 62 -0.05 11.39 -0.78
N HIS A 63 1.27 11.49 -0.89
CA HIS A 63 2.05 10.93 -1.98
C HIS A 63 3.30 10.24 -1.46
N HIS A 64 3.96 9.47 -2.29
CA HIS A 64 5.15 8.70 -1.93
C HIS A 64 6.44 9.28 -2.52
N GLY A 65 6.47 10.59 -2.76
CA GLY A 65 7.64 11.26 -3.32
C GLY A 65 8.03 10.66 -4.67
N ARG A 66 9.31 10.33 -4.84
CA ARG A 66 9.85 9.75 -6.08
C ARG A 66 9.50 8.28 -6.30
N HIS A 67 8.86 7.60 -5.33
CA HIS A 67 8.57 6.18 -5.44
C HIS A 67 7.42 5.90 -6.37
N GLU A 68 7.55 4.85 -7.15
CA GLU A 68 6.43 4.14 -7.75
C GLU A 68 5.85 3.18 -6.72
N VAL A 69 4.54 3.09 -6.67
CA VAL A 69 3.83 2.18 -5.78
C VAL A 69 2.83 1.38 -6.60
N ALA A 70 2.85 0.07 -6.43
CA ALA A 70 1.84 -0.83 -6.98
C ALA A 70 1.10 -1.51 -5.86
N VAL A 71 -0.18 -1.72 -6.06
CA VAL A 71 -1.09 -2.32 -5.08
C VAL A 71 -1.88 -3.43 -5.75
N TYR A 72 -2.05 -4.53 -5.03
CA TYR A 72 -2.95 -5.62 -5.41
C TYR A 72 -3.99 -5.83 -4.33
N VAL A 73 -5.27 -5.81 -4.69
CA VAL A 73 -6.38 -5.99 -3.75
C VAL A 73 -6.57 -7.47 -3.47
N VAL A 74 -6.41 -7.86 -2.21
CA VAL A 74 -6.50 -9.26 -1.76
C VAL A 74 -7.87 -9.57 -1.18
N ARG A 75 -8.47 -8.60 -0.46
CA ARG A 75 -9.74 -8.76 0.22
C ARG A 75 -10.49 -7.45 0.28
N GLY A 76 -11.80 -7.51 0.15
CA GLY A 76 -12.66 -6.35 0.29
C GLY A 76 -12.81 -5.54 -0.99
N ARG A 77 -13.36 -4.34 -0.84
CA ARG A 77 -13.63 -3.38 -1.91
C ARG A 77 -13.29 -2.00 -1.39
N GLY A 78 -12.79 -1.14 -2.26
CA GLY A 78 -12.44 0.21 -1.89
C GLY A 78 -12.62 1.19 -3.02
N THR A 79 -12.34 2.44 -2.71
CA THR A 79 -12.29 3.54 -3.67
C THR A 79 -10.91 4.19 -3.57
N ILE A 80 -10.26 4.35 -4.70
CA ILE A 80 -9.04 5.12 -4.84
C ILE A 80 -9.42 6.50 -5.36
N ARG A 81 -8.93 7.54 -4.69
CA ARG A 81 -9.06 8.92 -5.15
C ARG A 81 -7.69 9.49 -5.44
N TRP A 82 -7.56 10.32 -6.48
CA TRP A 82 -6.29 10.96 -6.84
C TRP A 82 -6.49 12.30 -7.54
N GLY A 83 -5.40 13.02 -7.72
CA GLY A 83 -5.36 14.34 -8.32
C GLY A 83 -5.06 15.43 -7.28
N ASP A 84 -4.78 16.63 -7.72
CA ASP A 84 -4.38 17.75 -6.84
C ASP A 84 -5.44 18.11 -5.80
N ARG A 85 -6.69 17.81 -6.08
CA ARG A 85 -7.84 18.00 -5.16
C ARG A 85 -8.59 16.70 -4.92
N LEU A 86 -7.98 15.55 -5.18
CA LEU A 86 -8.63 14.23 -5.14
C LEU A 86 -9.89 14.18 -6.02
N GLU A 87 -9.85 14.86 -7.15
CA GLU A 87 -10.99 15.06 -8.05
C GLU A 87 -11.35 13.83 -8.89
N PHE A 88 -10.45 12.87 -8.99
CA PHE A 88 -10.69 11.60 -9.70
C PHE A 88 -10.95 10.47 -8.71
N ALA A 89 -11.73 9.49 -9.12
CA ALA A 89 -11.97 8.29 -8.32
C ALA A 89 -12.20 7.06 -9.18
N ALA A 90 -11.80 5.92 -8.65
CA ALA A 90 -12.13 4.59 -9.20
C ALA A 90 -12.39 3.61 -8.07
N ASP A 91 -13.39 2.74 -8.27
CA ASP A 91 -13.63 1.64 -7.34
C ASP A 91 -12.74 0.45 -7.71
N VAL A 92 -12.27 -0.24 -6.69
CA VAL A 92 -11.41 -1.42 -6.82
C VAL A 92 -11.93 -2.56 -5.97
N GLY A 93 -11.65 -3.78 -6.40
CA GLY A 93 -12.02 -5.00 -5.70
C GLY A 93 -10.98 -6.09 -5.85
N VAL A 94 -11.27 -7.24 -5.26
CA VAL A 94 -10.34 -8.38 -5.24
C VAL A 94 -9.86 -8.72 -6.64
N GLY A 95 -8.53 -8.82 -6.80
CA GLY A 95 -7.86 -9.12 -8.06
C GLY A 95 -7.44 -7.91 -8.87
N ASP A 96 -7.88 -6.71 -8.48
CA ASP A 96 -7.47 -5.49 -9.18
C ASP A 96 -6.06 -5.06 -8.78
N PHE A 97 -5.33 -4.51 -9.73
CA PHE A 97 -4.05 -3.85 -9.52
C PHE A 97 -4.22 -2.34 -9.66
N VAL A 98 -3.51 -1.60 -8.81
CA VAL A 98 -3.46 -0.15 -8.87
C VAL A 98 -1.99 0.28 -8.94
N TYR A 99 -1.69 1.23 -9.81
CA TYR A 99 -0.38 1.84 -9.92
C TYR A 99 -0.48 3.33 -9.57
N PHE A 100 0.40 3.77 -8.68
CA PHE A 100 0.56 5.17 -8.34
C PHE A 100 1.90 5.67 -8.89
N ALA A 101 1.83 6.63 -9.79
CA ALA A 101 3.03 7.30 -10.32
C ALA A 101 3.74 8.10 -9.21
N PRO A 102 5.03 8.40 -9.36
CA PRO A 102 5.70 9.33 -8.46
C PRO A 102 4.93 10.65 -8.29
N GLN A 103 4.92 11.18 -7.09
CA GLN A 103 4.34 12.47 -6.69
C GLN A 103 2.81 12.57 -6.79
N VAL A 104 2.09 11.55 -7.25
CA VAL A 104 0.64 11.67 -7.41
C VAL A 104 -0.07 11.75 -6.06
N PRO A 105 -0.82 12.82 -5.78
CA PRO A 105 -1.66 12.89 -4.60
C PRO A 105 -2.78 11.86 -4.69
N HIS A 106 -2.94 11.06 -3.65
CA HIS A 106 -3.98 10.03 -3.62
C HIS A 106 -4.47 9.72 -2.20
N GLN A 107 -5.55 8.98 -2.14
CA GLN A 107 -6.20 8.53 -0.92
C GLN A 107 -6.87 7.19 -1.18
N GLU A 108 -6.78 6.27 -0.23
CA GLU A 108 -7.49 5.00 -0.25
C GLU A 108 -8.64 5.04 0.76
N GLN A 109 -9.79 4.54 0.35
CA GLN A 109 -11.01 4.53 1.16
C GLN A 109 -11.61 3.12 1.22
N ASN A 110 -11.91 2.65 2.42
CA ASN A 110 -12.77 1.51 2.64
C ASN A 110 -14.15 2.00 3.08
N LEU A 111 -15.07 2.07 2.15
CA LEU A 111 -16.44 2.55 2.42
C LEU A 111 -17.37 1.44 2.90
N ALA A 112 -16.92 0.18 2.97
CA ALA A 112 -17.72 -0.90 3.53
C ALA A 112 -17.93 -0.70 5.05
N ALA A 113 -19.12 -1.05 5.52
CA ALA A 113 -19.48 -0.91 6.95
C ALA A 113 -19.01 -2.10 7.80
N ASP A 114 -18.72 -3.25 7.17
CA ASP A 114 -18.61 -4.54 7.85
C ASP A 114 -17.42 -5.40 7.40
N ALA A 115 -16.63 -4.97 6.44
CA ALA A 115 -15.55 -5.76 5.89
C ALA A 115 -14.25 -4.95 5.76
N PRO A 116 -13.08 -5.52 6.10
CA PRO A 116 -11.80 -4.87 5.88
C PRO A 116 -11.41 -4.88 4.39
N LEU A 117 -10.51 -3.97 4.05
CA LEU A 117 -9.88 -3.88 2.74
C LEU A 117 -8.39 -4.17 2.90
N ASP A 118 -7.91 -5.21 2.25
CA ASP A 118 -6.51 -5.63 2.32
C ASP A 118 -5.81 -5.45 0.98
N PHE A 119 -4.64 -4.85 1.03
CA PHE A 119 -3.74 -4.67 -0.09
C PHE A 119 -2.41 -5.37 0.15
N VAL A 120 -1.86 -5.97 -0.91
CA VAL A 120 -0.42 -6.14 -1.03
C VAL A 120 0.14 -4.88 -1.67
N VAL A 121 1.15 -4.30 -1.08
CA VAL A 121 1.78 -3.05 -1.53
C VAL A 121 3.23 -3.31 -1.88
N VAL A 122 3.66 -2.89 -3.05
CA VAL A 122 5.04 -2.94 -3.52
C VAL A 122 5.51 -1.53 -3.83
N ARG A 123 6.69 -1.17 -3.34
CA ARG A 123 7.34 0.10 -3.64
C ARG A 123 8.68 -0.13 -4.32
N SER A 124 9.03 0.76 -5.24
CA SER A 124 10.28 0.69 -6.01
C SER A 124 11.54 0.95 -5.18
N ASP A 125 11.37 1.44 -3.96
CA ASP A 125 12.44 1.74 -3.02
C ASP A 125 11.97 1.39 -1.61
N ASN A 126 12.90 1.03 -0.74
CA ASN A 126 12.62 0.71 0.65
C ASN A 126 12.60 1.93 1.57
N GLU A 127 13.01 3.08 1.11
CA GLU A 127 12.90 4.32 1.86
C GLU A 127 11.41 4.64 2.09
N ARG A 128 11.04 4.84 3.34
CA ARG A 128 9.66 5.15 3.68
C ARG A 128 9.37 6.61 3.41
N ILE A 129 8.80 6.91 2.26
CA ILE A 129 8.31 8.24 1.93
C ILE A 129 6.78 8.22 1.90
N ALA A 130 6.17 8.97 2.82
CA ALA A 130 4.76 9.29 2.81
C ALA A 130 4.64 10.76 3.22
N VAL A 131 4.30 11.60 2.26
CA VAL A 131 4.14 13.03 2.48
C VAL A 131 2.66 13.32 2.62
N ALA A 132 2.22 13.69 3.83
CA ALA A 132 0.85 14.07 4.08
C ALA A 132 0.52 15.39 3.38
N LEU A 133 -0.66 15.43 2.77
CA LEU A 133 -1.16 16.59 2.06
C LEU A 133 -2.42 17.11 2.74
N ASP A 134 -2.51 18.42 2.87
CA ASP A 134 -3.71 19.10 3.35
C ASP A 134 -4.63 19.38 2.15
N ILE A 135 -5.40 18.38 1.77
CA ILE A 135 -6.39 18.50 0.70
C ILE A 135 -7.77 18.43 1.35
N PRO A 136 -8.57 19.51 1.26
CA PRO A 136 -9.93 19.49 1.79
C PRO A 136 -10.75 18.38 1.13
N PRO A 137 -11.68 17.75 1.87
CA PRO A 137 -12.57 16.75 1.29
C PRO A 137 -13.31 17.36 0.11
N GLY A 138 -13.06 16.85 -1.09
CA GLY A 138 -13.72 17.30 -2.31
C GLY A 138 -15.19 16.90 -2.34
N VAL A 139 -16.04 17.76 -2.90
CA VAL A 139 -17.43 17.44 -3.16
C VAL A 139 -17.52 16.72 -4.49
N GLY A 140 -17.68 15.40 -4.42
CA GLY A 140 -17.82 14.56 -5.60
C GLY A 140 -16.51 14.38 -6.38
N ALA A 141 -16.25 13.17 -6.82
CA ALA A 141 -15.12 12.86 -7.67
C ALA A 141 -15.59 12.43 -9.06
N THR A 142 -14.87 12.82 -10.10
CA THR A 142 -15.08 12.28 -11.43
C THR A 142 -14.64 10.82 -11.45
N ARG A 143 -15.56 9.91 -11.78
CA ARG A 143 -15.27 8.48 -11.88
C ARG A 143 -14.45 8.22 -13.14
N ALA A 144 -13.35 7.53 -12.98
CA ALA A 144 -12.60 7.02 -14.11
C ALA A 144 -13.36 5.85 -14.74
N ALA A 145 -13.29 5.75 -16.07
CA ALA A 145 -13.77 4.59 -16.78
C ALA A 145 -12.94 3.36 -16.37
N GLY A 146 -13.63 2.32 -15.99
CA GLY A 146 -13.01 1.03 -15.61
C GLY A 146 -12.44 0.29 -16.80
#